data_eb3e69ef5dad4e479e7ccaf2ea5540af
#
_entry.id   eb3e69ef5dad4e479e7ccaf2ea5540af
#
_cell.length_a   1.000
_cell.length_b   1.000
_cell.length_c   1.000
_cell.angle_alpha   90.00
_cell.angle_beta   90.00
_cell.angle_gamma   90.00
#
_symmetry.space_group_name_H-M   'P 1'
#
loop_
_entity.id
_entity.type
_entity.pdbx_description
1 polymer ?
#
loop_
_entity_poly.entity_id
_entity_poly.type
_entity_poly.pdbx_seq_one_letter_code
_entity_poly.pdbx_strand_id
1 'polypeptide(L)'
;MLTVNAIGDACPLPVVKTIQAIKELKGPDTVETLVDNETAVENLKRLAQSKNYGFSVEQPGDRQYRVLLQVGEGAEAPEEAPVCCDVPAKKRKVVVISADHMGQGDDKLGKTLLKGFIFALGQLEELPSTILFYNGGARISCEGSDSLEDLKNLAAKGVEILTCGTCLNYYGLTEKLAVGGVTNMYSIVETMAGADLILKP
;
A
#
# COMPACT_ATOMS: atom_id res chain seq x y z
N MET A 1 -25.88 1.20 10.17
CA MET A 1 -24.53 1.02 10.73
C MET A 1 -24.25 -0.47 10.87
N LEU A 2 -23.19 -0.98 10.28
CA LEU A 2 -22.72 -2.37 10.41
C LEU A 2 -21.48 -2.42 11.30
N THR A 3 -21.42 -3.41 12.21
CA THR A 3 -20.29 -3.60 13.12
C THR A 3 -19.49 -4.83 12.69
N VAL A 4 -18.19 -4.67 12.48
CA VAL A 4 -17.23 -5.71 12.11
C VAL A 4 -16.31 -5.97 13.32
N ASN A 5 -16.27 -7.19 13.80
CA ASN A 5 -15.30 -7.59 14.81
C ASN A 5 -14.06 -8.20 14.13
N ALA A 6 -12.93 -7.54 14.29
CA ALA A 6 -11.63 -7.93 13.76
C ALA A 6 -10.54 -7.91 14.85
N ILE A 7 -10.95 -8.05 16.12
CA ILE A 7 -10.04 -8.20 17.26
C ILE A 7 -9.30 -9.54 17.10
N GLY A 8 -7.96 -9.53 17.22
CA GLY A 8 -7.11 -10.70 17.05
C GLY A 8 -6.83 -11.09 15.60
N ASP A 9 -7.41 -10.38 14.63
CA ASP A 9 -7.16 -10.67 13.21
C ASP A 9 -5.82 -10.09 12.74
N ALA A 10 -5.06 -10.91 12.05
CA ALA A 10 -3.83 -10.46 11.37
C ALA A 10 -4.15 -9.79 10.03
N CYS A 11 -3.26 -8.87 9.56
CA CYS A 11 -3.34 -8.32 8.21
C CYS A 11 -3.37 -9.47 7.17
N PRO A 12 -4.27 -9.42 6.14
CA PRO A 12 -5.16 -8.30 5.77
C PRO A 12 -6.60 -8.42 6.29
N LEU A 13 -6.92 -9.36 7.20
CA LEU A 13 -8.29 -9.71 7.57
C LEU A 13 -9.15 -8.52 8.03
N PRO A 14 -8.68 -7.58 8.89
CA PRO A 14 -9.49 -6.42 9.27
C PRO A 14 -9.97 -5.61 8.06
N VAL A 15 -9.08 -5.36 7.10
CA VAL A 15 -9.40 -4.61 5.88
C VAL A 15 -10.39 -5.38 5.00
N VAL A 16 -10.16 -6.67 4.80
CA VAL A 16 -11.04 -7.53 3.96
C VAL A 16 -12.44 -7.61 4.55
N LYS A 17 -12.57 -7.87 5.85
CA LYS A 17 -13.88 -7.92 6.53
C LYS A 17 -14.62 -6.58 6.44
N THR A 18 -13.91 -5.46 6.60
CA THR A 18 -14.48 -4.12 6.48
C THR A 18 -14.97 -3.85 5.05
N ILE A 19 -14.21 -4.23 4.02
CA ILE A 19 -14.63 -4.10 2.62
C ILE A 19 -15.87 -4.96 2.33
N GLN A 20 -15.94 -6.17 2.88
CA GLN A 20 -17.10 -7.03 2.72
C GLN A 20 -18.35 -6.38 3.35
N ALA A 21 -18.23 -5.85 4.57
CA ALA A 21 -19.31 -5.13 5.21
C ALA A 21 -19.75 -3.88 4.43
N ILE A 22 -18.82 -3.14 3.85
CA ILE A 22 -19.12 -1.98 2.99
C ILE A 22 -19.93 -2.41 1.75
N LYS A 23 -19.59 -3.55 1.14
CA LYS A 23 -20.33 -4.09 -0.02
C LYS A 23 -21.77 -4.54 0.30
N GLU A 24 -22.05 -4.86 1.56
CA GLU A 24 -23.38 -5.25 2.03
C GLU A 24 -24.27 -4.03 2.34
N LEU A 25 -23.72 -2.82 2.36
CA LEU A 25 -24.50 -1.59 2.55
C LEU A 25 -25.43 -1.36 1.37
N LYS A 26 -26.68 -1.04 1.63
CA LYS A 26 -27.70 -0.73 0.62
C LYS A 26 -27.80 0.76 0.27
N GLY A 27 -26.92 1.58 0.82
CA GLY A 27 -26.87 3.03 0.68
C GLY A 27 -25.83 3.66 1.59
N PRO A 28 -25.76 5.00 1.65
CA PRO A 28 -24.85 5.70 2.55
C PRO A 28 -25.04 5.26 3.98
N ASP A 29 -24.01 4.75 4.60
CA ASP A 29 -24.05 4.33 6.01
C ASP A 29 -22.63 4.26 6.60
N THR A 30 -22.54 3.95 7.89
CA THR A 30 -21.27 3.84 8.60
C THR A 30 -20.96 2.37 8.89
N VAL A 31 -19.72 1.97 8.60
CA VAL A 31 -19.16 0.69 9.04
C VAL A 31 -18.23 0.94 10.21
N GLU A 32 -18.52 0.28 11.32
CA GLU A 32 -17.70 0.25 12.51
C GLU A 32 -16.83 -1.00 12.50
N THR A 33 -15.51 -0.84 12.66
CA THR A 33 -14.59 -1.98 12.74
C THR A 33 -13.81 -1.92 14.05
N LEU A 34 -13.91 -3.00 14.82
CA LEU A 34 -13.20 -3.17 16.10
C LEU A 34 -11.88 -3.88 15.82
N VAL A 35 -10.76 -3.30 16.27
CA VAL A 35 -9.41 -3.86 16.12
C VAL A 35 -8.60 -3.66 17.40
N ASP A 36 -7.51 -4.42 17.58
CA ASP A 36 -6.69 -4.45 18.79
C ASP A 36 -5.25 -3.98 18.59
N ASN A 37 -4.93 -3.43 17.41
CA ASN A 37 -3.59 -2.96 17.10
C ASN A 37 -3.59 -1.74 16.17
N GLU A 38 -2.59 -0.88 16.34
CA GLU A 38 -2.42 0.37 15.58
C GLU A 38 -2.20 0.13 14.07
N THR A 39 -1.54 -0.96 13.71
CA THR A 39 -1.31 -1.32 12.30
C THR A 39 -2.65 -1.53 11.58
N ALA A 40 -3.62 -2.16 12.23
CA ALA A 40 -4.95 -2.33 11.65
C ALA A 40 -5.69 -0.98 11.52
N VAL A 41 -5.56 -0.07 12.50
CA VAL A 41 -6.11 1.29 12.43
C VAL A 41 -5.53 2.05 11.23
N GLU A 42 -4.20 2.05 11.07
CA GLU A 42 -3.54 2.72 9.93
C GLU A 42 -3.96 2.11 8.58
N ASN A 43 -4.12 0.80 8.50
CA ASN A 43 -4.58 0.15 7.28
C ASN A 43 -6.04 0.52 6.93
N LEU A 44 -6.92 0.64 7.91
CA LEU A 44 -8.31 1.09 7.72
C LEU A 44 -8.38 2.58 7.36
N LYS A 45 -7.51 3.41 7.94
CA LYS A 45 -7.37 4.82 7.56
C LYS A 45 -6.97 4.98 6.09
N ARG A 46 -6.01 4.17 5.63
CA ARG A 46 -5.61 4.16 4.21
C ARG A 46 -6.71 3.68 3.29
N LEU A 47 -7.46 2.66 3.70
CA LEU A 47 -8.66 2.24 2.98
C LEU A 47 -9.64 3.40 2.83
N ALA A 48 -9.93 4.13 3.92
CA ALA A 48 -10.81 5.28 3.88
C ALA A 48 -10.29 6.38 2.93
N GLN A 49 -9.00 6.70 3.00
CA GLN A 49 -8.38 7.69 2.10
C GLN A 49 -8.43 7.28 0.64
N SER A 50 -8.13 6.00 0.33
CA SER A 50 -8.11 5.50 -1.06
C SER A 50 -9.49 5.47 -1.71
N LYS A 51 -10.55 5.32 -0.92
CA LYS A 51 -11.94 5.24 -1.38
C LYS A 51 -12.75 6.51 -1.06
N ASN A 52 -12.10 7.56 -0.56
CA ASN A 52 -12.72 8.83 -0.18
C ASN A 52 -13.87 8.69 0.85
N TYR A 53 -13.71 7.77 1.81
CA TYR A 53 -14.64 7.59 2.93
C TYR A 53 -14.30 8.52 4.08
N GLY A 54 -15.30 8.94 4.86
CA GLY A 54 -15.06 9.58 6.15
C GLY A 54 -14.40 8.60 7.12
N PHE A 55 -13.44 9.09 7.93
CA PHE A 55 -12.70 8.28 8.89
C PHE A 55 -12.70 8.93 10.27
N SER A 56 -13.03 8.15 11.29
CA SER A 56 -12.80 8.50 12.68
C SER A 56 -12.38 7.26 13.48
N VAL A 57 -11.61 7.47 14.55
CA VAL A 57 -11.14 6.42 15.43
C VAL A 57 -11.35 6.83 16.89
N GLU A 58 -11.84 5.90 17.69
CA GLU A 58 -11.98 6.01 19.14
C GLU A 58 -11.18 4.90 19.81
N GLN A 59 -10.59 5.18 20.96
CA GLN A 59 -9.86 4.21 21.75
C GLN A 59 -10.56 4.03 23.10
N PRO A 60 -11.56 3.13 23.21
CA PRO A 60 -12.33 2.94 24.44
C PRO A 60 -11.55 2.22 25.55
N GLY A 61 -10.41 1.60 25.23
CA GLY A 61 -9.60 0.87 26.21
C GLY A 61 -8.16 0.66 25.73
N ASP A 62 -7.33 0.08 26.60
CA ASP A 62 -5.97 -0.29 26.22
C ASP A 62 -6.02 -1.36 25.12
N ARG A 63 -5.34 -1.12 24.00
CA ARG A 63 -5.35 -1.96 22.79
C ARG A 63 -6.73 -2.31 22.24
N GLN A 64 -7.67 -1.39 22.37
CA GLN A 64 -9.00 -1.52 21.77
C GLN A 64 -9.31 -0.27 20.97
N TYR A 65 -9.46 -0.43 19.66
CA TYR A 65 -9.75 0.67 18.75
C TYR A 65 -11.06 0.41 18.02
N ARG A 66 -11.85 1.46 17.94
CA ARG A 66 -13.12 1.50 17.24
C ARG A 66 -12.98 2.44 16.05
N VAL A 67 -12.88 1.87 14.87
CA VAL A 67 -12.71 2.61 13.62
C VAL A 67 -14.06 2.75 12.92
N LEU A 68 -14.45 3.98 12.61
CA LEU A 68 -15.69 4.29 11.92
C LEU A 68 -15.36 4.79 10.50
N LEU A 69 -15.89 4.09 9.49
CA LEU A 69 -15.80 4.48 8.10
C LEU A 69 -17.20 4.93 7.61
N GLN A 70 -17.31 6.21 7.25
CA GLN A 70 -18.53 6.77 6.71
C GLN A 70 -18.52 6.66 5.19
N VAL A 71 -19.40 5.81 4.65
CA VAL A 71 -19.57 5.60 3.22
C VAL A 71 -20.67 6.55 2.74
N GLY A 72 -20.31 7.64 2.05
CA GLY A 72 -21.25 8.66 1.57
C GLY A 72 -21.91 8.32 0.24
N GLU A 73 -22.93 9.10 -0.17
CA GLU A 73 -23.44 9.12 -1.53
C GLU A 73 -22.37 9.67 -2.46
N GLY A 74 -21.80 8.83 -3.33
CA GLY A 74 -20.72 9.20 -4.26
C GLY A 74 -19.48 8.33 -4.14
N ALA A 75 -19.48 7.33 -3.24
CA ALA A 75 -18.51 6.25 -3.29
C ALA A 75 -18.90 5.25 -4.40
N GLU A 76 -19.10 5.75 -5.62
CA GLU A 76 -19.16 4.90 -6.79
C GLU A 76 -17.81 4.24 -7.00
N ALA A 77 -17.82 2.94 -7.28
CA ALA A 77 -16.69 2.32 -7.95
C ALA A 77 -16.33 3.21 -9.15
N PRO A 78 -15.06 3.43 -9.46
CA PRO A 78 -14.71 4.23 -10.62
C PRO A 78 -15.43 3.62 -11.82
N GLU A 79 -16.51 4.27 -12.25
CA GLU A 79 -17.06 4.07 -13.58
C GLU A 79 -15.92 4.35 -14.55
N GLU A 80 -15.70 3.43 -15.45
CA GLU A 80 -14.87 3.66 -16.62
C GLU A 80 -15.34 4.98 -17.25
N ALA A 81 -14.51 5.99 -17.18
CA ALA A 81 -14.78 7.26 -17.85
C ALA A 81 -15.06 6.96 -19.33
N PRO A 82 -16.08 7.58 -19.95
CA PRO A 82 -16.38 7.35 -21.35
C PRO A 82 -15.15 7.68 -22.18
N VAL A 83 -14.71 6.70 -22.94
CA VAL A 83 -13.60 6.81 -23.89
C VAL A 83 -13.98 7.88 -24.91
N CYS A 84 -13.43 9.08 -24.78
CA CYS A 84 -13.38 10.08 -25.83
C CYS A 84 -11.95 10.56 -26.00
N CYS A 85 -11.40 10.25 -27.18
CA CYS A 85 -10.16 10.76 -27.79
C CYS A 85 -8.87 10.07 -27.36
N ASP A 86 -8.23 9.47 -28.38
CA ASP A 86 -6.93 8.80 -28.44
C ASP A 86 -5.77 9.61 -27.84
N VAL A 87 -5.66 9.54 -26.52
CA VAL A 87 -4.37 9.67 -25.84
C VAL A 87 -4.04 8.26 -25.42
N PRO A 88 -2.89 7.67 -25.81
CA PRO A 88 -2.52 6.33 -25.38
C PRO A 88 -2.51 6.31 -23.86
N ALA A 89 -3.43 5.55 -23.27
CA ALA A 89 -3.55 5.43 -21.83
C ALA A 89 -2.19 4.98 -21.29
N LYS A 90 -1.58 5.81 -20.44
CA LYS A 90 -0.26 5.56 -19.87
C LYS A 90 -0.33 4.24 -19.12
N LYS A 91 0.37 3.22 -19.62
CA LYS A 91 0.37 1.88 -19.02
C LYS A 91 0.76 1.97 -17.54
N ARG A 92 -0.04 1.37 -16.66
CA ARG A 92 0.26 1.26 -15.24
C ARG A 92 1.36 0.21 -15.04
N LYS A 93 2.61 0.67 -14.92
CA LYS A 93 3.77 -0.17 -14.64
C LYS A 93 3.98 -0.21 -13.13
N VAL A 94 3.95 -1.39 -12.53
CA VAL A 94 4.18 -1.59 -11.10
C VAL A 94 5.49 -2.35 -10.90
N VAL A 95 6.34 -1.85 -10.01
CA VAL A 95 7.56 -2.54 -9.61
C VAL A 95 7.35 -3.17 -8.25
N VAL A 96 7.75 -4.43 -8.09
CA VAL A 96 7.58 -5.18 -6.85
C VAL A 96 8.95 -5.64 -6.34
N ILE A 97 9.37 -5.15 -5.19
CA ILE A 97 10.65 -5.49 -4.56
C ILE A 97 10.36 -6.27 -3.26
N SER A 98 10.60 -7.57 -3.29
CA SER A 98 10.30 -8.50 -2.19
C SER A 98 11.51 -8.92 -1.37
N ALA A 99 12.72 -8.60 -1.82
CA ALA A 99 13.98 -8.93 -1.15
C ALA A 99 14.88 -7.69 -1.07
N ASP A 100 15.90 -7.75 -0.25
CA ASP A 100 16.94 -6.71 -0.15
C ASP A 100 18.10 -6.93 -1.15
N HIS A 101 17.92 -7.88 -2.05
CA HIS A 101 18.85 -8.23 -3.13
C HIS A 101 18.07 -8.71 -4.36
N MET A 102 18.69 -8.65 -5.54
CA MET A 102 18.13 -9.08 -6.82
C MET A 102 18.66 -10.46 -7.20
N GLY A 103 17.74 -11.36 -7.57
CA GLY A 103 18.06 -12.72 -8.02
C GLY A 103 18.43 -13.67 -6.88
N GLN A 104 18.85 -14.88 -7.25
CA GLN A 104 19.33 -15.93 -6.32
C GLN A 104 20.78 -16.27 -6.64
N GLY A 105 21.64 -16.21 -5.64
CA GLY A 105 23.08 -16.44 -5.82
C GLY A 105 23.87 -15.77 -4.71
N ASP A 106 24.85 -14.96 -5.05
CA ASP A 106 25.64 -14.21 -4.09
C ASP A 106 24.88 -12.95 -3.62
N ASP A 107 24.61 -12.85 -2.33
CA ASP A 107 23.82 -11.74 -1.74
C ASP A 107 24.48 -10.37 -1.94
N LYS A 108 25.83 -10.30 -1.91
CA LYS A 108 26.56 -9.05 -2.10
C LYS A 108 26.41 -8.55 -3.53
N LEU A 109 26.53 -9.45 -4.50
CA LEU A 109 26.24 -9.14 -5.90
C LEU A 109 24.78 -8.75 -6.07
N GLY A 110 23.85 -9.50 -5.48
CA GLY A 110 22.42 -9.22 -5.54
C GLY A 110 22.02 -7.84 -5.00
N LYS A 111 22.67 -7.36 -3.93
CA LYS A 111 22.49 -5.99 -3.40
C LYS A 111 22.98 -4.93 -4.39
N THR A 112 24.15 -5.16 -4.99
CA THR A 112 24.69 -4.27 -6.02
C THR A 112 23.77 -4.18 -7.24
N LEU A 113 23.23 -5.33 -7.68
CA LEU A 113 22.29 -5.40 -8.80
C LEU A 113 20.98 -4.69 -8.49
N LEU A 114 20.42 -4.87 -7.28
CA LEU A 114 19.19 -4.19 -6.87
C LEU A 114 19.35 -2.67 -6.85
N LYS A 115 20.49 -2.17 -6.33
CA LYS A 115 20.81 -0.74 -6.37
C LYS A 115 20.86 -0.23 -7.81
N GLY A 116 21.56 -0.94 -8.70
CA GLY A 116 21.62 -0.61 -10.14
C GLY A 116 20.25 -0.65 -10.81
N PHE A 117 19.41 -1.61 -10.45
CA PHE A 117 18.03 -1.70 -10.94
C PHE A 117 17.20 -0.48 -10.56
N ILE A 118 17.23 -0.08 -9.28
CA ILE A 118 16.47 1.10 -8.79
C ILE A 118 16.97 2.38 -9.46
N PHE A 119 18.29 2.55 -9.59
CA PHE A 119 18.87 3.67 -10.32
C PHE A 119 18.38 3.69 -11.79
N ALA A 120 18.41 2.52 -12.48
CA ALA A 120 17.98 2.41 -13.88
C ALA A 120 16.49 2.73 -14.06
N LEU A 121 15.63 2.40 -13.09
CA LEU A 121 14.21 2.80 -13.14
C LEU A 121 14.04 4.32 -13.28
N GLY A 122 14.89 5.09 -12.58
CA GLY A 122 14.86 6.55 -12.64
C GLY A 122 15.33 7.18 -13.96
N GLN A 123 15.92 6.36 -14.86
CA GLN A 123 16.41 6.77 -16.19
C GLN A 123 15.45 6.36 -17.32
N LEU A 124 14.36 5.64 -17.01
CA LEU A 124 13.36 5.27 -18.02
C LEU A 124 12.63 6.52 -18.54
N GLU A 125 12.30 6.54 -19.81
CA GLU A 125 11.45 7.58 -20.40
C GLU A 125 10.06 7.59 -19.77
N GLU A 126 9.49 6.39 -19.52
CA GLU A 126 8.25 6.20 -18.81
C GLU A 126 8.50 5.52 -17.47
N LEU A 127 8.40 6.29 -16.40
CA LEU A 127 8.57 5.81 -15.04
C LEU A 127 7.44 4.84 -14.64
N PRO A 128 7.68 3.92 -13.68
CA PRO A 128 6.61 3.15 -13.08
C PRO A 128 5.63 4.06 -12.36
N SER A 129 4.37 3.66 -12.28
CA SER A 129 3.36 4.37 -11.49
C SER A 129 3.57 4.14 -9.99
N THR A 130 3.93 2.91 -9.62
CA THR A 130 4.03 2.50 -8.22
C THR A 130 5.20 1.54 -8.01
N ILE A 131 5.90 1.67 -6.88
CA ILE A 131 6.90 0.71 -6.40
C ILE A 131 6.40 0.15 -5.07
N LEU A 132 6.27 -1.18 -4.99
CA LEU A 132 5.78 -1.91 -3.82
C LEU A 132 6.94 -2.64 -3.13
N PHE A 133 7.10 -2.43 -1.83
CA PHE A 133 8.08 -3.11 -1.00
C PHE A 133 7.40 -4.01 0.02
N TYR A 134 7.80 -5.29 0.09
CA TYR A 134 7.38 -6.20 1.14
C TYR A 134 8.48 -7.20 1.49
N ASN A 135 8.31 -7.96 2.59
CA ASN A 135 9.31 -8.88 3.12
C ASN A 135 10.68 -8.18 3.28
N GLY A 136 11.78 -8.80 2.89
CA GLY A 136 13.12 -8.21 2.95
C GLY A 136 13.29 -6.89 2.19
N GLY A 137 12.50 -6.69 1.12
CA GLY A 137 12.44 -5.46 0.35
C GLY A 137 12.02 -4.22 1.16
N ALA A 138 11.28 -4.39 2.27
CA ALA A 138 10.91 -3.28 3.15
C ALA A 138 12.11 -2.51 3.70
N ARG A 139 13.28 -3.13 3.80
CA ARG A 139 14.53 -2.49 4.23
C ARG A 139 15.02 -1.42 3.27
N ILE A 140 14.68 -1.54 1.99
CA ILE A 140 15.17 -0.66 0.91
C ILE A 140 14.57 0.74 0.99
N SER A 141 13.34 0.87 1.51
CA SER A 141 12.66 2.16 1.73
C SER A 141 12.98 2.82 3.08
N CYS A 142 13.83 2.20 3.90
CA CYS A 142 14.14 2.63 5.25
C CYS A 142 15.52 3.29 5.36
N GLU A 143 15.76 4.00 6.47
CA GLU A 143 17.05 4.60 6.79
C GLU A 143 18.20 3.58 6.69
N GLY A 144 19.33 4.03 6.16
CA GLY A 144 20.52 3.21 5.95
C GLY A 144 20.52 2.42 4.63
N SER A 145 19.49 2.54 3.79
CA SER A 145 19.50 1.96 2.45
C SER A 145 20.33 2.79 1.48
N ASP A 146 21.18 2.12 0.70
CA ASP A 146 22.00 2.75 -0.34
C ASP A 146 21.19 3.28 -1.54
N SER A 147 19.90 2.94 -1.62
CA SER A 147 18.98 3.32 -2.71
C SER A 147 18.03 4.47 -2.34
N LEU A 148 18.14 5.04 -1.12
CA LEU A 148 17.19 6.06 -0.65
C LEU A 148 17.13 7.29 -1.53
N GLU A 149 18.27 7.80 -1.99
CA GLU A 149 18.31 9.01 -2.82
C GLU A 149 17.63 8.76 -4.18
N ASP A 150 17.86 7.59 -4.79
CA ASP A 150 17.21 7.22 -6.04
C ASP A 150 15.69 7.08 -5.87
N LEU A 151 15.25 6.49 -4.74
CA LEU A 151 13.83 6.36 -4.42
C LEU A 151 13.17 7.72 -4.15
N LYS A 152 13.84 8.63 -3.41
CA LYS A 152 13.33 9.99 -3.21
C LYS A 152 13.20 10.76 -4.52
N ASN A 153 14.17 10.59 -5.42
CA ASN A 153 14.12 11.18 -6.76
C ASN A 153 12.94 10.63 -7.59
N LEU A 154 12.67 9.32 -7.50
CA LEU A 154 11.51 8.69 -8.14
C LEU A 154 10.20 9.23 -7.55
N ALA A 155 10.11 9.33 -6.22
CA ALA A 155 8.94 9.91 -5.54
C ALA A 155 8.71 11.38 -5.94
N ALA A 156 9.76 12.18 -6.03
CA ALA A 156 9.68 13.58 -6.48
C ALA A 156 9.19 13.71 -7.94
N LYS A 157 9.42 12.69 -8.77
CA LYS A 157 8.91 12.60 -10.15
C LYS A 157 7.47 12.03 -10.22
N GLY A 158 6.80 11.80 -9.08
CA GLY A 158 5.42 11.34 -9.01
C GLY A 158 5.24 9.82 -8.97
N VAL A 159 6.31 9.04 -8.77
CA VAL A 159 6.20 7.60 -8.55
C VAL A 159 5.70 7.35 -7.13
N GLU A 160 4.61 6.61 -6.99
CA GLU A 160 4.09 6.21 -5.69
C GLU A 160 4.96 5.10 -5.08
N ILE A 161 5.44 5.29 -3.85
CA ILE A 161 6.27 4.32 -3.14
C ILE A 161 5.53 3.83 -1.92
N LEU A 162 5.30 2.51 -1.84
CA LEU A 162 4.50 1.90 -0.78
C LEU A 162 5.23 0.70 -0.16
N THR A 163 5.29 0.68 1.18
CA THR A 163 5.94 -0.39 1.94
C THR A 163 4.94 -1.09 2.85
N CYS A 164 4.96 -2.41 2.87
CA CYS A 164 4.08 -3.24 3.68
C CYS A 164 4.28 -2.97 5.18
N GLY A 165 3.23 -2.50 5.86
CA GLY A 165 3.26 -2.18 7.30
C GLY A 165 3.55 -3.40 8.18
N THR A 166 2.99 -4.58 7.84
CA THR A 166 3.30 -5.84 8.54
C THR A 166 4.80 -6.17 8.50
N CYS A 167 5.46 -5.91 7.35
CA CYS A 167 6.88 -6.15 7.19
C CYS A 167 7.73 -5.14 7.97
N LEU A 168 7.35 -3.85 7.92
CA LEU A 168 7.99 -2.82 8.73
C LEU A 168 7.93 -3.15 10.22
N ASN A 169 6.76 -3.55 10.70
CA ASN A 169 6.58 -3.94 12.09
C ASN A 169 7.42 -5.18 12.46
N TYR A 170 7.37 -6.24 11.63
CA TYR A 170 8.13 -7.47 11.86
C TYR A 170 9.64 -7.24 11.99
N TYR A 171 10.20 -6.35 11.15
CA TYR A 171 11.63 -6.02 11.16
C TYR A 171 12.00 -4.87 12.10
N GLY A 172 11.06 -4.28 12.85
CA GLY A 172 11.29 -3.12 13.73
C GLY A 172 11.73 -1.86 12.96
N LEU A 173 11.15 -1.65 11.76
CA LEU A 173 11.52 -0.59 10.82
C LEU A 173 10.46 0.50 10.68
N THR A 174 9.37 0.45 11.45
CA THR A 174 8.23 1.38 11.30
C THR A 174 8.68 2.83 11.42
N GLU A 175 9.47 3.16 12.44
CA GLU A 175 10.00 4.51 12.67
C GLU A 175 11.15 4.89 11.73
N LYS A 176 11.68 3.93 10.97
CA LYS A 176 12.82 4.10 10.06
C LYS A 176 12.40 4.24 8.60
N LEU A 177 11.11 4.24 8.31
CA LEU A 177 10.63 4.45 6.95
C LEU A 177 11.04 5.86 6.49
N ALA A 178 11.88 5.94 5.45
CA ALA A 178 12.52 7.19 5.03
C ALA A 178 11.99 7.72 3.69
N VAL A 179 11.21 6.90 2.95
CA VAL A 179 10.60 7.31 1.68
C VAL A 179 9.28 6.57 1.44
N GLY A 180 8.30 7.30 0.90
CA GLY A 180 7.00 6.78 0.55
C GLY A 180 6.07 6.58 1.75
N GLY A 181 5.09 5.72 1.59
CA GLY A 181 4.05 5.45 2.59
C GLY A 181 3.96 3.98 2.98
N VAL A 182 3.24 3.71 4.09
CA VAL A 182 2.95 2.35 4.54
C VAL A 182 1.70 1.84 3.82
N THR A 183 1.65 0.59 3.42
CA THR A 183 0.49 -0.07 2.81
C THR A 183 0.21 -1.42 3.48
N ASN A 184 -0.84 -2.09 3.03
CA ASN A 184 -1.23 -3.41 3.51
C ASN A 184 -1.27 -4.43 2.34
N MET A 185 -1.38 -5.73 2.67
CA MET A 185 -1.36 -6.78 1.67
C MET A 185 -2.56 -6.71 0.70
N TYR A 186 -3.72 -6.26 1.15
CA TYR A 186 -4.87 -6.10 0.26
C TYR A 186 -4.60 -5.05 -0.82
N SER A 187 -4.10 -3.86 -0.44
CA SER A 187 -3.76 -2.81 -1.38
C SER A 187 -2.60 -3.20 -2.31
N ILE A 188 -1.63 -3.98 -1.81
CA ILE A 188 -0.56 -4.55 -2.65
C ILE A 188 -1.17 -5.44 -3.75
N VAL A 189 -2.06 -6.36 -3.39
CA VAL A 189 -2.72 -7.26 -4.34
C VAL A 189 -3.61 -6.47 -5.31
N GLU A 190 -4.39 -5.50 -4.83
CA GLU A 190 -5.25 -4.65 -5.67
C GLU A 190 -4.41 -3.86 -6.68
N THR A 191 -3.29 -3.26 -6.26
CA THR A 191 -2.37 -2.52 -7.14
C THR A 191 -1.74 -3.43 -8.19
N MET A 192 -1.29 -4.63 -7.79
CA MET A 192 -0.72 -5.61 -8.72
C MET A 192 -1.76 -6.14 -9.72
N ALA A 193 -2.98 -6.44 -9.26
CA ALA A 193 -4.05 -6.95 -10.12
C ALA A 193 -4.53 -5.91 -11.15
N GLY A 194 -4.42 -4.63 -10.83
CA GLY A 194 -4.76 -3.53 -11.73
C GLY A 194 -3.60 -3.04 -12.60
N ALA A 195 -2.42 -3.68 -12.56
CA ALA A 195 -1.27 -3.27 -13.35
C ALA A 195 -1.29 -3.86 -14.76
N ASP A 196 -0.89 -3.06 -15.76
CA ASP A 196 -0.68 -3.52 -17.13
C ASP A 196 0.65 -4.28 -17.28
N LEU A 197 1.63 -3.94 -16.42
CA LEU A 197 2.96 -4.56 -16.39
C LEU A 197 3.49 -4.59 -14.96
N ILE A 198 3.96 -5.77 -14.53
CA ILE A 198 4.65 -5.94 -13.25
C ILE A 198 6.11 -6.27 -13.53
N LEU A 199 7.02 -5.47 -12.95
CA LEU A 199 8.45 -5.75 -12.92
C LEU A 199 8.83 -6.23 -11.52
N LYS A 200 9.41 -7.42 -11.44
CA LYS A 200 9.85 -8.03 -10.17
C LYS A 200 11.28 -8.54 -10.34
N PRO A 201 12.30 -7.82 -9.80
CA PRO A 201 13.69 -8.21 -9.86
C PRO A 201 14.04 -9.40 -8.94
#